data_c5ed3125038cf726b66b9ec2d87e0228
#
_entry.id   c5ed3125038cf726b66b9ec2d87e0228
#
_cell.length_a   1.000
_cell.length_b   1.000
_cell.length_c   1.000
_cell.angle_alpha   90.00
_cell.angle_beta   90.00
_cell.angle_gamma   90.00
#
_symmetry.space_group_name_H-M   'P 1'
#
loop_
_entity.id
_entity.type
_entity.pdbx_description
1 polymer ?
#
loop_
_entity_poly.entity_id
_entity_poly.type
_entity_poly.pdbx_seq_one_letter_code
_entity_poly.pdbx_strand_id
1 'polypeptide(L)'
;FQARRTNAEANLHGFSQAILAGSVGAAGVSFRSFDEAFDALATMARTERLIVVIDEYPYLAQSNPEISSLLQDKIDHLYKETRLMLILCGSSLSFMEEQVLGYESPLYGRRTAQFKIMPLDFTTTLGLWQSMSREDAAVCYGMTGGIPAYIERVDPAASLKDNIKRLFLTPTGYLFEEPSNLLLQECRNPEQYDAIVQAIAQGHSKISEIASSTGIPASNVKGYVDKLA
;
A
#
# COMPACT_ATOMS: atom_id res chain seq x y z
N PHE A 1 0.65 15.67 -1.16
CA PHE A 1 2.07 15.32 -1.00
C PHE A 1 2.21 13.81 -0.98
N GLN A 2 3.18 13.29 -1.73
CA GLN A 2 3.56 11.88 -1.69
C GLN A 2 4.91 11.76 -0.98
N ALA A 3 4.95 11.02 0.12
CA ALA A 3 6.18 10.72 0.82
C ALA A 3 7.05 9.74 0.02
N ARG A 4 8.36 9.85 0.17
CA ARG A 4 9.34 9.03 -0.56
C ARG A 4 10.17 8.22 0.43
N ARG A 5 10.69 7.10 -0.04
CA ARG A 5 11.67 6.29 0.71
C ARG A 5 13.04 7.01 0.73
N THR A 6 13.14 8.03 1.57
CA THR A 6 14.31 8.92 1.72
C THR A 6 14.40 9.39 3.18
N ASN A 7 15.33 10.32 3.47
CA ASN A 7 15.48 10.90 4.81
C ASN A 7 14.37 11.92 5.13
N ALA A 8 14.26 12.28 6.42
CA ALA A 8 13.25 13.21 6.93
C ALA A 8 13.35 14.60 6.29
N GLU A 9 14.56 15.11 6.05
CA GLU A 9 14.80 16.43 5.48
C GLU A 9 14.26 16.55 4.03
N ALA A 10 14.52 15.56 3.19
CA ALA A 10 14.00 15.53 1.82
C ALA A 10 12.47 15.40 1.78
N ASN A 11 11.86 14.62 2.70
CA ASN A 11 10.41 14.54 2.83
C ASN A 11 9.83 15.86 3.35
N LEU A 12 10.48 16.52 4.33
CA LEU A 12 10.06 17.83 4.82
C LEU A 12 10.10 18.89 3.72
N HIS A 13 11.17 18.90 2.92
CA HIS A 13 11.28 19.81 1.79
C HIS A 13 10.13 19.60 0.79
N GLY A 14 9.86 18.35 0.38
CA GLY A 14 8.76 18.03 -0.53
C GLY A 14 7.39 18.40 0.05
N PHE A 15 7.17 18.17 1.34
CA PHE A 15 5.94 18.54 2.05
C PHE A 15 5.78 20.06 2.11
N SER A 16 6.85 20.79 2.41
CA SER A 16 6.87 22.26 2.41
C SER A 16 6.49 22.84 1.05
N GLN A 17 7.09 22.29 -0.03
CA GLN A 17 6.75 22.73 -1.38
C GLN A 17 5.27 22.46 -1.73
N ALA A 18 4.71 21.34 -1.26
CA ALA A 18 3.29 21.03 -1.47
C ALA A 18 2.36 22.01 -0.74
N ILE A 19 2.70 22.41 0.50
CA ILE A 19 1.92 23.40 1.27
C ILE A 19 2.02 24.78 0.65
N LEU A 20 3.23 25.17 0.23
CA LEU A 20 3.51 26.49 -0.30
C LEU A 20 3.20 26.63 -1.80
N ALA A 21 2.73 25.54 -2.45
CA ALA A 21 2.35 25.56 -3.85
C ALA A 21 1.27 26.63 -4.11
N GLY A 22 1.56 27.54 -5.03
CA GLY A 22 0.70 28.67 -5.34
C GLY A 22 1.01 29.98 -4.60
N SER A 23 1.94 29.97 -3.62
CA SER A 23 2.43 31.20 -2.98
C SER A 23 3.52 31.83 -3.82
N VAL A 24 3.40 33.13 -4.13
CA VAL A 24 4.40 33.86 -4.91
C VAL A 24 5.72 33.91 -4.12
N GLY A 25 6.82 33.46 -4.73
CA GLY A 25 8.15 33.51 -4.12
C GLY A 25 8.50 32.33 -3.20
N ALA A 26 7.63 31.30 -3.10
CA ALA A 26 7.85 30.15 -2.23
C ALA A 26 8.78 29.05 -2.82
N ALA A 27 9.24 29.20 -4.06
CA ALA A 27 10.12 28.24 -4.69
C ALA A 27 11.42 28.09 -3.88
N GLY A 28 11.71 26.85 -3.43
CA GLY A 28 12.91 26.54 -2.64
C GLY A 28 12.82 26.87 -1.15
N VAL A 29 11.72 27.47 -0.69
CA VAL A 29 11.47 27.70 0.75
C VAL A 29 11.01 26.40 1.40
N SER A 30 11.52 26.09 2.59
CA SER A 30 11.14 24.92 3.37
C SER A 30 10.84 25.35 4.81
N PHE A 31 9.86 24.70 5.44
CA PHE A 31 9.69 24.80 6.90
C PHE A 31 10.91 24.21 7.59
N ARG A 32 11.17 24.63 8.84
CA ARG A 32 12.32 24.15 9.63
C ARG A 32 12.07 22.75 10.21
N SER A 33 10.78 22.40 10.40
CA SER A 33 10.36 21.12 10.97
C SER A 33 8.95 20.74 10.47
N PHE A 34 8.59 19.47 10.64
CA PHE A 34 7.20 19.03 10.42
C PHE A 34 6.23 19.69 11.40
N ASP A 35 6.69 19.98 12.61
CA ASP A 35 5.89 20.69 13.62
C ASP A 35 5.44 22.06 13.09
N GLU A 36 6.40 22.86 12.59
CA GLU A 36 6.11 24.17 11.97
C GLU A 36 5.21 24.04 10.72
N ALA A 37 5.42 23.03 9.90
CA ALA A 37 4.60 22.78 8.72
C ALA A 37 3.15 22.43 9.10
N PHE A 38 2.95 21.64 10.14
CA PHE A 38 1.63 21.28 10.65
C PHE A 38 0.91 22.47 11.29
N ASP A 39 1.63 23.37 11.98
CA ASP A 39 1.07 24.62 12.50
C ASP A 39 0.61 25.57 11.37
N ALA A 40 1.39 25.63 10.28
CA ALA A 40 1.01 26.39 9.10
C ALA A 40 -0.30 25.85 8.48
N LEU A 41 -0.46 24.51 8.39
CA LEU A 41 -1.72 23.91 7.93
C LEU A 41 -2.91 24.28 8.83
N ALA A 42 -2.73 24.26 10.16
CA ALA A 42 -3.77 24.67 11.09
C ALA A 42 -4.17 26.14 10.86
N THR A 43 -3.20 27.02 10.66
CA THR A 43 -3.42 28.44 10.39
C THR A 43 -4.20 28.66 9.11
N MET A 44 -3.84 28.00 8.02
CA MET A 44 -4.55 28.06 6.73
C MET A 44 -5.96 27.50 6.87
N ALA A 45 -6.13 26.38 7.55
CA ALA A 45 -7.40 25.69 7.69
C ALA A 45 -8.42 26.42 8.61
N ARG A 46 -7.99 27.44 9.36
CA ARG A 46 -8.92 28.33 10.10
C ARG A 46 -9.68 29.27 9.19
N THR A 47 -9.07 29.71 8.11
CA THR A 47 -9.66 30.69 7.17
C THR A 47 -10.43 30.02 6.04
N GLU A 48 -9.96 28.87 5.55
CA GLU A 48 -10.55 28.15 4.44
C GLU A 48 -10.61 26.64 4.69
N ARG A 49 -11.43 25.94 3.89
CA ARG A 49 -11.45 24.47 3.93
C ARG A 49 -10.20 23.93 3.23
N LEU A 50 -9.40 23.18 3.96
CA LEU A 50 -8.17 22.60 3.46
C LEU A 50 -8.26 21.07 3.44
N ILE A 51 -7.91 20.46 2.30
CA ILE A 51 -7.77 19.00 2.17
C ILE A 51 -6.29 18.71 1.99
N VAL A 52 -5.72 17.98 2.94
CA VAL A 52 -4.32 17.55 2.92
C VAL A 52 -4.26 16.04 2.80
N VAL A 53 -3.62 15.56 1.75
CA VAL A 53 -3.35 14.13 1.53
C VAL A 53 -1.86 13.89 1.73
N ILE A 54 -1.52 13.00 2.66
CA ILE A 54 -0.16 12.46 2.82
C ILE A 54 -0.20 11.03 2.29
N ASP A 55 0.21 10.89 1.06
CA ASP A 55 0.31 9.60 0.38
C ASP A 55 1.64 8.92 0.74
N GLU A 56 1.65 7.60 0.79
CA GLU A 56 2.77 6.78 1.28
C GLU A 56 3.25 7.21 2.68
N TYR A 57 2.29 7.47 3.58
CA TYR A 57 2.56 7.80 4.98
C TYR A 57 3.55 6.85 5.67
N PRO A 58 3.58 5.54 5.39
CA PRO A 58 4.59 4.64 5.92
C PRO A 58 6.03 5.11 5.71
N TYR A 59 6.37 5.66 4.55
CA TYR A 59 7.73 6.16 4.30
C TYR A 59 8.05 7.42 5.10
N LEU A 60 7.04 8.28 5.32
CA LEU A 60 7.19 9.44 6.17
C LEU A 60 7.47 9.03 7.61
N ALA A 61 6.67 8.10 8.15
CA ALA A 61 6.81 7.62 9.51
C ALA A 61 8.11 6.83 9.75
N GLN A 62 8.59 6.09 8.74
CA GLN A 62 9.89 5.41 8.82
C GLN A 62 11.06 6.39 8.82
N SER A 63 10.98 7.47 8.05
CA SER A 63 12.03 8.49 7.98
C SER A 63 12.01 9.45 9.17
N ASN A 64 10.85 9.61 9.81
CA ASN A 64 10.64 10.45 11.00
C ASN A 64 9.73 9.73 12.01
N PRO A 65 10.32 8.94 12.96
CA PRO A 65 9.53 8.14 13.90
C PRO A 65 8.60 8.96 14.84
N GLU A 66 8.88 10.25 15.04
CA GLU A 66 8.04 11.13 15.89
C GLU A 66 6.81 11.69 15.16
N ILE A 67 6.70 11.50 13.84
CA ILE A 67 5.66 12.14 13.02
C ILE A 67 4.23 11.80 13.49
N SER A 68 3.99 10.56 13.91
CA SER A 68 2.69 10.12 14.40
C SER A 68 2.33 10.81 15.73
N SER A 69 3.32 11.03 16.60
CA SER A 69 3.12 11.75 17.87
C SER A 69 2.91 13.25 17.65
N LEU A 70 3.63 13.85 16.69
CA LEU A 70 3.39 15.24 16.30
C LEU A 70 1.97 15.41 15.74
N LEU A 71 1.54 14.53 14.84
CA LEU A 71 0.16 14.55 14.33
C LEU A 71 -0.88 14.33 15.42
N GLN A 72 -0.62 13.46 16.38
CA GLN A 72 -1.47 13.27 17.55
C GLN A 72 -1.67 14.58 18.29
N ASP A 73 -0.59 15.27 18.61
CA ASP A 73 -0.63 16.55 19.34
C ASP A 73 -1.45 17.60 18.55
N LYS A 74 -1.16 17.75 17.25
CA LYS A 74 -1.89 18.69 16.39
C LYS A 74 -3.38 18.37 16.27
N ILE A 75 -3.74 17.10 16.13
CA ILE A 75 -5.14 16.66 16.07
C ILE A 75 -5.84 16.99 17.39
N ASP A 76 -5.23 16.70 18.51
CA ASP A 76 -5.85 16.86 19.82
C ASP A 76 -6.03 18.34 20.22
N HIS A 77 -5.10 19.22 19.84
CA HIS A 77 -5.04 20.58 20.35
C HIS A 77 -5.34 21.67 19.32
N LEU A 78 -5.14 21.40 18.02
CA LEU A 78 -5.26 22.43 16.98
C LEU A 78 -6.32 22.11 15.91
N TYR A 79 -6.29 20.90 15.34
CA TYR A 79 -7.05 20.61 14.13
C TYR A 79 -8.56 20.48 14.37
N LYS A 80 -8.98 20.13 15.59
CA LYS A 80 -10.40 20.02 15.95
C LYS A 80 -11.20 21.32 15.72
N GLU A 81 -10.53 22.47 15.80
CA GLU A 81 -11.15 23.78 15.64
C GLU A 81 -10.91 24.39 14.25
N THR A 82 -10.48 23.57 13.29
CA THR A 82 -10.19 23.99 11.93
C THR A 82 -11.09 23.30 10.91
N ARG A 83 -11.02 23.75 9.67
CA ARG A 83 -11.69 23.08 8.53
C ARG A 83 -10.75 22.15 7.77
N LEU A 84 -9.76 21.58 8.46
CA LEU A 84 -8.79 20.64 7.90
C LEU A 84 -9.43 19.26 7.73
N MET A 85 -9.29 18.69 6.54
CA MET A 85 -9.46 17.28 6.27
C MET A 85 -8.09 16.68 5.99
N LEU A 86 -7.57 15.87 6.91
CA LEU A 86 -6.30 15.18 6.77
C LEU A 86 -6.56 13.73 6.36
N ILE A 87 -5.93 13.31 5.27
CA ILE A 87 -6.02 11.94 4.73
C ILE A 87 -4.62 11.34 4.74
N LEU A 88 -4.46 10.21 5.42
CA LEU A 88 -3.23 9.41 5.42
C LEU A 88 -3.47 8.17 4.58
N CYS A 89 -2.67 7.97 3.53
CA CYS A 89 -2.72 6.80 2.67
C CYS A 89 -1.40 6.04 2.73
N GLY A 90 -1.44 4.75 2.44
CA GLY A 90 -0.25 3.94 2.31
C GLY A 90 -0.58 2.59 1.68
N SER A 91 0.31 2.09 0.84
CA SER A 91 0.19 0.80 0.18
C SER A 91 0.54 -0.37 1.10
N SER A 92 1.40 -0.17 2.11
CA SER A 92 1.74 -1.20 3.10
C SER A 92 0.61 -1.38 4.11
N LEU A 93 -0.23 -2.39 3.87
CA LEU A 93 -1.39 -2.69 4.71
C LEU A 93 -0.97 -3.02 6.15
N SER A 94 0.04 -3.87 6.33
CA SER A 94 0.54 -4.25 7.66
C SER A 94 1.02 -3.05 8.46
N PHE A 95 1.74 -2.11 7.82
CA PHE A 95 2.16 -0.88 8.49
C PHE A 95 0.96 -0.01 8.90
N MET A 96 0.00 0.18 7.99
CA MET A 96 -1.18 0.99 8.29
C MET A 96 -2.02 0.38 9.41
N GLU A 97 -2.22 -0.94 9.43
CA GLU A 97 -2.98 -1.63 10.46
C GLU A 97 -2.27 -1.65 11.81
N GLU A 98 -0.95 -1.89 11.85
CA GLU A 98 -0.19 -2.00 13.10
C GLU A 98 0.26 -0.64 13.64
N GLN A 99 0.86 0.20 12.79
CA GLN A 99 1.55 1.42 13.21
C GLN A 99 0.69 2.69 13.16
N VAL A 100 -0.40 2.69 12.38
CA VAL A 100 -1.30 3.85 12.27
C VAL A 100 -2.61 3.60 12.99
N LEU A 101 -3.21 2.42 12.80
CA LEU A 101 -4.53 2.07 13.32
C LEU A 101 -4.46 1.24 14.60
N GLY A 102 -3.30 0.63 14.91
CA GLY A 102 -3.09 -0.24 16.05
C GLY A 102 -3.26 0.48 17.38
N TYR A 103 -3.61 -0.26 18.43
CA TYR A 103 -3.89 0.27 19.78
C TYR A 103 -2.71 1.05 20.39
N GLU A 104 -1.47 0.66 20.07
CA GLU A 104 -0.25 1.33 20.54
C GLU A 104 0.12 2.58 19.73
N SER A 105 -0.57 2.82 18.60
CA SER A 105 -0.29 3.98 17.75
C SER A 105 -0.73 5.28 18.42
N PRO A 106 0.07 6.35 18.33
CA PRO A 106 -0.35 7.70 18.73
C PRO A 106 -1.63 8.16 18.03
N LEU A 107 -1.94 7.64 16.83
CA LEU A 107 -3.10 8.01 16.05
C LEU A 107 -4.35 7.15 16.35
N TYR A 108 -4.22 6.15 17.22
CA TYR A 108 -5.35 5.32 17.63
C TYR A 108 -6.52 6.14 18.17
N GLY A 109 -7.74 5.84 17.71
CA GLY A 109 -8.97 6.51 18.14
C GLY A 109 -9.16 7.95 17.61
N ARG A 110 -8.23 8.49 16.81
CA ARG A 110 -8.31 9.87 16.27
C ARG A 110 -8.85 9.96 14.84
N ARG A 111 -9.00 8.80 14.18
CA ARG A 111 -9.63 8.76 12.84
C ARG A 111 -11.12 9.03 12.90
N THR A 112 -11.63 9.76 11.94
CA THR A 112 -13.07 10.00 11.74
C THR A 112 -13.66 9.04 10.71
N ALA A 113 -12.83 8.52 9.79
CA ALA A 113 -13.20 7.50 8.81
C ALA A 113 -11.98 6.64 8.46
N GLN A 114 -12.24 5.45 7.95
CA GLN A 114 -11.24 4.52 7.44
C GLN A 114 -11.81 3.81 6.22
N PHE A 115 -10.98 3.71 5.18
CA PHE A 115 -11.32 3.00 3.95
C PHE A 115 -10.20 2.00 3.66
N LYS A 116 -10.57 0.73 3.53
CA LYS A 116 -9.70 -0.31 2.98
C LYS A 116 -10.14 -0.51 1.53
N ILE A 117 -9.29 -0.08 0.60
CA ILE A 117 -9.57 -0.26 -0.83
C ILE A 117 -9.29 -1.71 -1.17
N MET A 118 -10.35 -2.44 -1.49
CA MET A 118 -10.27 -3.85 -1.84
C MET A 118 -10.06 -4.00 -3.35
N PRO A 119 -9.44 -5.12 -3.79
CA PRO A 119 -9.45 -5.49 -5.21
C PRO A 119 -10.86 -5.50 -5.77
N LEU A 120 -11.00 -5.31 -7.08
CA LEU A 120 -12.29 -5.42 -7.76
C LEU A 120 -12.81 -6.85 -7.64
N ASP A 121 -14.11 -7.01 -7.44
CA ASP A 121 -14.75 -8.31 -7.47
C ASP A 121 -14.84 -8.87 -8.90
N PHE A 122 -15.13 -10.18 -9.00
CA PHE A 122 -15.23 -10.86 -10.29
C PHE A 122 -16.30 -10.25 -11.20
N THR A 123 -17.43 -9.86 -10.65
CA THR A 123 -18.55 -9.31 -11.43
C THR A 123 -18.18 -7.97 -12.07
N THR A 124 -17.57 -7.11 -11.30
CA THR A 124 -17.05 -5.83 -11.76
C THR A 124 -15.97 -6.02 -12.82
N THR A 125 -15.02 -6.94 -12.57
CA THR A 125 -13.94 -7.25 -13.53
C THR A 125 -14.47 -7.84 -14.83
N LEU A 126 -15.47 -8.72 -14.77
CA LEU A 126 -16.12 -9.29 -15.95
C LEU A 126 -16.72 -8.19 -16.85
N GLY A 127 -17.24 -7.13 -16.26
CA GLY A 127 -17.73 -5.96 -17.02
C GLY A 127 -16.66 -5.24 -17.84
N LEU A 128 -15.38 -5.35 -17.45
CA LEU A 128 -14.22 -4.79 -18.17
C LEU A 128 -13.76 -5.71 -19.34
N TRP A 129 -14.08 -7.00 -19.29
CA TRP A 129 -13.65 -8.03 -20.26
C TRP A 129 -14.83 -8.56 -21.08
N GLN A 130 -15.66 -7.69 -21.62
CA GLN A 130 -16.93 -8.04 -22.30
C GLN A 130 -16.79 -9.00 -23.51
N SER A 131 -15.63 -9.04 -24.15
CA SER A 131 -15.36 -9.92 -25.29
C SER A 131 -14.82 -11.30 -24.90
N MET A 132 -14.51 -11.52 -23.62
CA MET A 132 -13.95 -12.78 -23.13
C MET A 132 -15.07 -13.75 -22.69
N SER A 133 -14.84 -15.07 -22.86
CA SER A 133 -15.74 -16.06 -22.26
C SER A 133 -15.72 -15.96 -20.74
N ARG A 134 -16.80 -16.35 -20.05
CA ARG A 134 -16.85 -16.33 -18.58
C ARG A 134 -15.82 -17.24 -17.95
N GLU A 135 -15.55 -18.37 -18.60
CA GLU A 135 -14.56 -19.36 -18.18
C GLU A 135 -13.15 -18.78 -18.25
N ASP A 136 -12.78 -18.18 -19.37
CA ASP A 136 -11.46 -17.53 -19.53
C ASP A 136 -11.32 -16.33 -18.61
N ALA A 137 -12.38 -15.53 -18.44
CA ALA A 137 -12.40 -14.41 -17.52
C ALA A 137 -12.21 -14.87 -16.07
N ALA A 138 -12.80 -16.01 -15.66
CA ALA A 138 -12.61 -16.55 -14.31
C ALA A 138 -11.15 -16.98 -14.07
N VAL A 139 -10.50 -17.59 -15.07
CA VAL A 139 -9.07 -17.94 -14.99
C VAL A 139 -8.21 -16.66 -14.91
N CYS A 140 -8.44 -15.68 -15.79
CA CYS A 140 -7.73 -14.40 -15.76
C CYS A 140 -7.93 -13.67 -14.43
N TYR A 141 -9.14 -13.69 -13.87
CA TYR A 141 -9.42 -13.11 -12.56
C TYR A 141 -8.65 -13.81 -11.43
N GLY A 142 -8.63 -15.15 -11.44
CA GLY A 142 -7.84 -15.93 -10.48
C GLY A 142 -6.33 -15.61 -10.52
N MET A 143 -5.83 -15.21 -11.69
CA MET A 143 -4.42 -14.86 -11.90
C MET A 143 -4.12 -13.39 -11.57
N THR A 144 -5.08 -12.48 -11.70
CA THR A 144 -4.92 -11.03 -11.48
C THR A 144 -5.38 -10.59 -10.10
N GLY A 145 -6.13 -11.44 -9.37
CA GLY A 145 -6.63 -11.16 -8.02
C GLY A 145 -7.54 -9.94 -7.93
N GLY A 146 -8.10 -9.47 -9.03
CA GLY A 146 -8.93 -8.26 -9.04
C GLY A 146 -8.14 -6.93 -8.95
N ILE A 147 -6.82 -6.95 -9.05
CA ILE A 147 -5.97 -5.75 -9.01
C ILE A 147 -6.09 -4.98 -10.32
N PRO A 148 -6.58 -3.71 -10.32
CA PRO A 148 -6.82 -2.94 -11.55
C PRO A 148 -5.61 -2.87 -12.48
N ALA A 149 -4.42 -2.63 -11.96
CA ALA A 149 -3.19 -2.55 -12.75
C ALA A 149 -2.86 -3.86 -13.49
N TYR A 150 -3.27 -5.02 -12.95
CA TYR A 150 -3.09 -6.32 -13.59
C TYR A 150 -4.22 -6.62 -14.58
N ILE A 151 -5.46 -6.24 -14.23
CA ILE A 151 -6.65 -6.38 -15.08
C ILE A 151 -6.45 -5.64 -16.39
N GLU A 152 -5.93 -4.42 -16.36
CA GLU A 152 -5.64 -3.60 -17.55
C GLU A 152 -4.60 -4.24 -18.49
N ARG A 153 -3.78 -5.16 -18.00
CA ARG A 153 -2.77 -5.87 -18.80
C ARG A 153 -3.34 -7.05 -19.56
N VAL A 154 -4.50 -7.56 -19.17
CA VAL A 154 -5.18 -8.65 -19.89
C VAL A 154 -5.80 -8.09 -21.16
N ASP A 155 -5.48 -8.69 -22.31
CA ASP A 155 -6.10 -8.38 -23.58
C ASP A 155 -7.34 -9.26 -23.77
N PRO A 156 -8.56 -8.71 -23.67
CA PRO A 156 -9.77 -9.51 -23.77
C PRO A 156 -10.05 -10.03 -25.21
N ALA A 157 -9.33 -9.54 -26.22
CA ALA A 157 -9.43 -10.02 -27.59
C ALA A 157 -8.44 -11.16 -27.90
N ALA A 158 -7.40 -11.32 -27.08
CA ALA A 158 -6.43 -12.40 -27.23
C ALA A 158 -6.90 -13.69 -26.54
N SER A 159 -6.34 -14.84 -26.97
CA SER A 159 -6.64 -16.10 -26.29
C SER A 159 -6.14 -16.11 -24.85
N LEU A 160 -6.77 -16.92 -23.99
CA LEU A 160 -6.31 -17.14 -22.61
C LEU A 160 -4.84 -17.56 -22.59
N LYS A 161 -4.45 -18.49 -23.49
CA LYS A 161 -3.07 -18.98 -23.58
C LYS A 161 -2.08 -17.87 -23.92
N ASP A 162 -2.43 -16.95 -24.82
CA ASP A 162 -1.55 -15.84 -25.20
C ASP A 162 -1.41 -14.82 -24.05
N ASN A 163 -2.48 -14.54 -23.33
CA ASN A 163 -2.44 -13.72 -22.14
C ASN A 163 -1.53 -14.32 -21.07
N ILE A 164 -1.69 -15.62 -20.75
CA ILE A 164 -0.85 -16.32 -19.78
C ILE A 164 0.61 -16.25 -20.20
N LYS A 165 0.92 -16.63 -21.45
CA LYS A 165 2.28 -16.64 -21.96
C LYS A 165 2.92 -15.26 -21.88
N ARG A 166 2.22 -14.23 -22.34
CA ARG A 166 2.72 -12.85 -22.41
C ARG A 166 2.92 -12.24 -21.03
N LEU A 167 2.00 -12.45 -20.11
CA LEU A 167 2.02 -11.77 -18.81
C LEU A 167 2.86 -12.49 -17.75
N PHE A 168 2.79 -13.82 -17.72
CA PHE A 168 3.30 -14.62 -16.60
C PHE A 168 4.48 -15.55 -16.95
N LEU A 169 4.59 -16.00 -18.21
CA LEU A 169 5.59 -17.00 -18.59
C LEU A 169 6.74 -16.45 -19.44
N THR A 170 6.63 -15.22 -19.89
CA THR A 170 7.72 -14.55 -20.63
C THR A 170 8.55 -13.76 -19.63
N PRO A 171 9.90 -13.87 -19.59
CA PRO A 171 10.74 -13.12 -18.65
C PRO A 171 10.57 -11.61 -18.68
N THR A 172 10.14 -11.05 -19.82
CA THR A 172 9.80 -9.62 -19.96
C THR A 172 8.31 -9.35 -19.69
N GLY A 173 7.56 -10.35 -19.27
CA GLY A 173 6.13 -10.21 -18.95
C GLY A 173 5.92 -9.36 -17.69
N TYR A 174 4.93 -8.51 -17.71
CA TYR A 174 4.68 -7.56 -16.62
C TYR A 174 4.48 -8.23 -15.25
N LEU A 175 3.89 -9.42 -15.22
CA LEU A 175 3.57 -10.16 -14.00
C LEU A 175 4.56 -11.32 -13.74
N PHE A 176 5.64 -11.44 -14.52
CA PHE A 176 6.60 -12.54 -14.37
C PHE A 176 7.32 -12.52 -13.02
N GLU A 177 7.82 -11.35 -12.60
CA GLU A 177 8.52 -11.16 -11.33
C GLU A 177 7.62 -10.61 -10.21
N GLU A 178 6.37 -10.28 -10.52
CA GLU A 178 5.49 -9.61 -9.59
C GLU A 178 5.23 -10.38 -8.29
N PRO A 179 5.05 -11.72 -8.27
CA PRO A 179 4.92 -12.45 -7.01
C PRO A 179 6.11 -12.27 -6.07
N SER A 180 7.33 -12.32 -6.62
CA SER A 180 8.56 -12.11 -5.84
C SER A 180 8.68 -10.66 -5.35
N ASN A 181 8.31 -9.68 -6.19
CA ASN A 181 8.33 -8.27 -5.83
C ASN A 181 7.35 -7.96 -4.69
N LEU A 182 6.14 -8.54 -4.73
CA LEU A 182 5.16 -8.39 -3.65
C LEU A 182 5.67 -8.95 -2.33
N LEU A 183 6.28 -10.14 -2.35
CA LEU A 183 6.87 -10.74 -1.15
C LEU A 183 7.99 -9.86 -0.57
N LEU A 184 8.83 -9.28 -1.42
CA LEU A 184 9.90 -8.37 -0.99
C LEU A 184 9.35 -7.07 -0.36
N GLN A 185 8.20 -6.60 -0.81
CA GLN A 185 7.59 -5.36 -0.30
C GLN A 185 6.82 -5.58 1.01
N GLU A 186 6.07 -6.69 1.11
CA GLU A 186 5.12 -6.92 2.19
C GLU A 186 5.64 -7.83 3.31
N CYS A 187 6.68 -8.63 3.04
CA CYS A 187 7.15 -9.65 3.97
C CYS A 187 8.54 -9.35 4.54
N ARG A 188 8.73 -9.60 5.85
CA ARG A 188 10.06 -9.44 6.49
C ARG A 188 11.08 -10.52 6.07
N ASN A 189 10.60 -11.73 5.74
CA ASN A 189 11.42 -12.88 5.34
C ASN A 189 10.90 -13.44 4.02
N PRO A 190 11.05 -12.71 2.90
CA PRO A 190 10.42 -13.05 1.61
C PRO A 190 10.84 -14.42 1.09
N GLU A 191 12.09 -14.87 1.36
CA GLU A 191 12.61 -16.18 0.91
C GLU A 191 11.84 -17.36 1.54
N GLN A 192 11.33 -17.22 2.77
CA GLN A 192 10.55 -18.28 3.42
C GLN A 192 9.15 -18.38 2.83
N TYR A 193 8.54 -17.25 2.51
CA TYR A 193 7.25 -17.20 1.81
C TYR A 193 7.39 -17.79 0.40
N ASP A 194 8.42 -17.41 -0.33
CA ASP A 194 8.69 -17.92 -1.67
C ASP A 194 8.86 -19.44 -1.65
N ALA A 195 9.66 -19.98 -0.72
CA ALA A 195 9.84 -21.42 -0.55
C ALA A 195 8.50 -22.15 -0.27
N ILE A 196 7.63 -21.57 0.55
CA ILE A 196 6.31 -22.13 0.84
C ILE A 196 5.43 -22.12 -0.41
N VAL A 197 5.39 -20.99 -1.14
CA VAL A 197 4.61 -20.88 -2.38
C VAL A 197 5.09 -21.88 -3.41
N GLN A 198 6.41 -22.05 -3.57
CA GLN A 198 6.99 -23.07 -4.46
C GLN A 198 6.62 -24.49 -4.04
N ALA A 199 6.67 -24.81 -2.75
CA ALA A 199 6.25 -26.14 -2.26
C ALA A 199 4.77 -26.40 -2.56
N ILE A 200 3.89 -25.43 -2.37
CA ILE A 200 2.47 -25.52 -2.72
C ILE A 200 2.30 -25.72 -4.23
N ALA A 201 3.03 -24.99 -5.06
CA ALA A 201 2.99 -25.11 -6.51
C ALA A 201 3.48 -26.50 -6.99
N GLN A 202 4.35 -27.17 -6.22
CA GLN A 202 4.80 -28.54 -6.45
C GLN A 202 3.79 -29.60 -5.98
N GLY A 203 2.66 -29.20 -5.40
CA GLY A 203 1.56 -30.08 -4.99
C GLY A 203 1.51 -30.43 -3.51
N HIS A 204 2.41 -29.88 -2.69
CA HIS A 204 2.34 -30.08 -1.24
C HIS A 204 1.17 -29.29 -0.64
N SER A 205 0.18 -30.00 -0.08
CA SER A 205 -1.06 -29.38 0.40
C SER A 205 -1.24 -29.40 1.92
N LYS A 206 -0.39 -30.14 2.64
CA LYS A 206 -0.45 -30.23 4.09
C LYS A 206 0.73 -29.49 4.72
N ILE A 207 0.51 -28.89 5.88
CA ILE A 207 1.57 -28.16 6.63
C ILE A 207 2.80 -29.03 6.86
N SER A 208 2.60 -30.32 7.18
CA SER A 208 3.72 -31.26 7.38
C SER A 208 4.51 -31.54 6.10
N GLU A 209 3.87 -31.61 4.96
CA GLU A 209 4.51 -31.81 3.65
C GLU A 209 5.31 -30.57 3.25
N ILE A 210 4.72 -29.37 3.42
CA ILE A 210 5.37 -28.09 3.18
C ILE A 210 6.60 -27.94 4.11
N ALA A 211 6.44 -28.24 5.40
CA ALA A 211 7.53 -28.18 6.37
C ALA A 211 8.69 -29.10 5.98
N SER A 212 8.40 -30.33 5.57
CA SER A 212 9.41 -31.29 5.12
C SER A 212 10.12 -30.85 3.84
N SER A 213 9.38 -30.26 2.90
CA SER A 213 9.93 -29.78 1.62
C SER A 213 10.79 -28.53 1.78
N THR A 214 10.41 -27.60 2.66
CA THR A 214 11.07 -26.30 2.83
C THR A 214 12.12 -26.27 3.94
N GLY A 215 12.12 -27.27 4.84
CA GLY A 215 12.94 -27.25 6.06
C GLY A 215 12.44 -26.24 7.14
N ILE A 216 11.32 -25.59 6.92
CA ILE A 216 10.71 -24.65 7.88
C ILE A 216 9.94 -25.44 8.93
N PRO A 217 10.10 -25.18 10.25
CA PRO A 217 9.34 -25.87 11.28
C PRO A 217 7.82 -25.74 11.05
N ALA A 218 7.09 -26.85 11.20
CA ALA A 218 5.65 -26.90 10.95
C ALA A 218 4.85 -25.87 11.76
N SER A 219 5.32 -25.53 12.98
CA SER A 219 4.73 -24.45 13.79
C SER A 219 4.79 -23.09 13.12
N ASN A 220 5.82 -22.83 12.33
CA ASN A 220 6.02 -21.55 11.65
C ASN A 220 5.33 -21.52 10.28
N VAL A 221 5.26 -22.66 9.58
CA VAL A 221 4.60 -22.77 8.27
C VAL A 221 3.15 -22.27 8.35
N LYS A 222 2.43 -22.65 9.42
CA LYS A 222 1.04 -22.18 9.60
C LYS A 222 0.94 -20.65 9.60
N GLY A 223 1.79 -19.98 10.37
CA GLY A 223 1.78 -18.50 10.44
C GLY A 223 2.12 -17.83 9.11
N TYR A 224 3.00 -18.44 8.31
CA TYR A 224 3.30 -17.95 6.96
C TYR A 224 2.13 -18.15 5.99
N VAL A 225 1.48 -19.33 6.03
CA VAL A 225 0.31 -19.62 5.19
C VAL A 225 -0.87 -18.70 5.54
N ASP A 226 -1.16 -18.53 6.84
CA ASP A 226 -2.23 -17.64 7.32
C ASP A 226 -2.02 -16.17 6.87
N LYS A 227 -0.78 -15.78 6.62
CA LYS A 227 -0.43 -14.43 6.15
C LYS A 227 -0.49 -14.29 4.62
N LEU A 228 -0.36 -15.39 3.88
CA LEU A 228 -0.48 -15.45 2.41
C LEU A 228 -1.95 -15.55 1.94
N ALA A 229 -2.86 -16.00 2.81
CA ALA A 229 -4.29 -16.15 2.55
C ALA A 229 -5.06 -14.84 2.81
#